data_af4ec077f0ec292f6293d9cc2be85515
#
_entry.id   af4ec077f0ec292f6293d9cc2be85515
#
_cell.length_a   1.000
_cell.length_b   1.000
_cell.length_c   1.000
_cell.angle_alpha   90.00
_cell.angle_beta   90.00
_cell.angle_gamma   90.00
#
_symmetry.space_group_name_H-M   'P 1'
#
loop_
_entity.id
_entity.type
_entity.pdbx_description
1 polymer ?
#
loop_
_entity_poly.entity_id
_entity_poly.type
_entity_poly.pdbx_seq_one_letter_code
_entity_poly.pdbx_strand_id
1 'polypeptide(L)'
;FLAPDTVWDRCGVYSGCALAEDGKLYIYYTGNVKKDGDYDYIHAGREANTILTVTEDGRTPEGKELLMTNEDYGSDMSCHVRDPKVWKEDGVCYMVQGARDGSDRGCVLVFSSENGRSWTRINVLRKESLKAYMWECPDLFSLGRQRILSFSPQGLEAETYRFQNRYQSGWCVLNGDFRETDGYVLEDFHEWDMG
;
A
#
# COMPACT_ATOMS: atom_id res chain seq x y z
N PHE A 1 -20.86 -3.24 -1.10
CA PHE A 1 -20.49 -3.16 -2.52
C PHE A 1 -19.57 -4.33 -2.92
N LEU A 2 -18.43 -4.57 -2.22
CA LEU A 2 -17.58 -5.72 -2.43
C LEU A 2 -17.74 -6.75 -1.32
N ALA A 3 -17.96 -8.01 -1.69
CA ALA A 3 -18.02 -9.14 -0.78
C ALA A 3 -16.73 -9.99 -0.91
N PRO A 4 -16.28 -10.68 0.14
CA PRO A 4 -15.15 -11.61 0.09
C PRO A 4 -15.60 -12.97 -0.49
N ASP A 5 -15.85 -13.02 -1.80
CA ASP A 5 -16.52 -14.13 -2.50
C ASP A 5 -15.62 -14.87 -3.49
N THR A 6 -14.31 -14.57 -3.51
CA THR A 6 -13.32 -15.29 -4.31
C THR A 6 -12.29 -16.00 -3.44
N VAL A 7 -11.53 -16.91 -4.04
CA VAL A 7 -10.41 -17.58 -3.36
C VAL A 7 -9.30 -16.61 -2.97
N TRP A 8 -9.24 -15.44 -3.60
CA TRP A 8 -8.19 -14.42 -3.40
C TRP A 8 -8.51 -13.43 -2.29
N ASP A 9 -9.77 -13.36 -1.83
CA ASP A 9 -10.21 -12.42 -0.79
C ASP A 9 -11.14 -13.05 0.26
N ARG A 10 -11.21 -14.36 0.34
CA ARG A 10 -12.17 -15.12 1.16
C ARG A 10 -12.15 -14.78 2.65
N CYS A 11 -11.06 -14.20 3.15
CA CYS A 11 -10.93 -13.79 4.55
C CYS A 11 -11.06 -12.27 4.73
N GLY A 12 -11.37 -11.52 3.69
CA GLY A 12 -11.68 -10.09 3.78
C GLY A 12 -11.30 -9.29 2.55
N VAL A 13 -12.14 -8.31 2.26
CA VAL A 13 -11.87 -7.18 1.36
C VAL A 13 -11.29 -6.08 2.22
N TYR A 14 -10.01 -5.77 2.05
CA TYR A 14 -9.29 -4.75 2.81
C TYR A 14 -9.19 -3.45 2.02
N SER A 15 -8.49 -2.47 2.60
CA SER A 15 -8.35 -1.13 2.04
C SER A 15 -7.79 -1.12 0.62
N GLY A 16 -8.12 -0.05 -0.07
CA GLY A 16 -7.70 0.22 -1.44
C GLY A 16 -8.10 1.61 -1.91
N CYS A 17 -8.14 1.81 -3.20
CA CYS A 17 -8.49 3.09 -3.83
C CYS A 17 -9.36 2.91 -5.07
N ALA A 18 -9.88 4.03 -5.57
CA ALA A 18 -10.55 4.10 -6.86
C ALA A 18 -9.82 5.10 -7.78
N LEU A 19 -9.65 4.72 -9.03
CA LEU A 19 -9.19 5.58 -10.12
C LEU A 19 -10.35 5.77 -11.12
N ALA A 20 -10.74 7.01 -11.36
CA ALA A 20 -11.75 7.33 -12.36
C ALA A 20 -11.06 7.58 -13.72
N GLU A 21 -11.42 6.81 -14.73
CA GLU A 21 -10.90 6.94 -16.09
C GLU A 21 -11.97 6.47 -17.11
N ASP A 22 -12.13 7.19 -18.20
CA ASP A 22 -13.03 6.86 -19.33
C ASP A 22 -14.47 6.50 -18.91
N GLY A 23 -15.01 7.23 -17.93
CA GLY A 23 -16.37 7.03 -17.43
C GLY A 23 -16.57 5.81 -16.54
N LYS A 24 -15.49 5.15 -16.13
CA LYS A 24 -15.48 3.99 -15.23
C LYS A 24 -14.72 4.29 -13.94
N LEU A 25 -15.00 3.52 -12.90
CA LEU A 25 -14.20 3.45 -11.68
C LEU A 25 -13.44 2.13 -11.67
N TYR A 26 -12.13 2.24 -11.63
CA TYR A 26 -11.20 1.13 -11.42
C TYR A 26 -10.88 1.07 -9.94
N ILE A 27 -11.33 0.04 -9.25
CA ILE A 27 -11.21 -0.12 -7.80
C ILE A 27 -10.15 -1.17 -7.52
N TYR A 28 -9.02 -0.72 -7.01
CA TYR A 28 -7.91 -1.56 -6.56
C TYR A 28 -8.01 -1.76 -5.06
N TYR A 29 -7.92 -3.00 -4.60
CA TYR A 29 -8.03 -3.30 -3.18
C TYR A 29 -7.20 -4.51 -2.79
N THR A 30 -7.04 -4.72 -1.50
CA THR A 30 -6.34 -5.89 -0.97
C THR A 30 -7.32 -7.00 -0.63
N GLY A 31 -7.18 -8.13 -1.29
CA GLY A 31 -7.81 -9.39 -0.91
C GLY A 31 -6.97 -10.10 0.15
N ASN A 32 -7.56 -10.38 1.31
CA ASN A 32 -6.89 -11.08 2.40
C ASN A 32 -7.30 -12.54 2.43
N VAL A 33 -6.31 -13.43 2.54
CA VAL A 33 -6.50 -14.86 2.75
C VAL A 33 -5.67 -15.32 3.95
N LYS A 34 -6.27 -16.10 4.82
CA LYS A 34 -5.55 -16.84 5.86
C LYS A 34 -5.61 -18.32 5.48
N LYS A 35 -4.45 -18.96 5.42
CA LYS A 35 -4.31 -20.40 5.17
C LYS A 35 -4.72 -21.18 6.41
N ASP A 36 -5.35 -22.33 6.20
CA ASP A 36 -5.64 -23.25 7.30
C ASP A 36 -4.33 -23.87 7.81
N GLY A 37 -4.17 -23.96 9.13
CA GLY A 37 -2.98 -24.50 9.77
C GLY A 37 -2.55 -23.73 11.01
N ASP A 38 -1.48 -24.19 11.63
CA ASP A 38 -0.87 -23.54 12.81
C ASP A 38 0.14 -22.48 12.32
N TYR A 39 -0.36 -21.28 12.07
CA TYR A 39 0.42 -20.13 11.63
C TYR A 39 0.27 -18.97 12.61
N ASP A 40 1.31 -18.17 12.73
CA ASP A 40 1.25 -16.91 13.49
C ASP A 40 0.50 -15.78 12.73
N TYR A 41 0.29 -15.94 11.43
CA TYR A 41 -0.31 -14.96 10.51
C TYR A 41 0.41 -13.60 10.50
N ILE A 42 1.63 -13.56 11.01
CA ILE A 42 2.52 -12.42 11.02
C ILE A 42 3.64 -12.62 9.99
N HIS A 43 4.33 -13.77 10.08
CA HIS A 43 5.44 -14.11 9.18
C HIS A 43 5.03 -15.14 8.12
N ALA A 44 3.99 -15.94 8.39
CA ALA A 44 3.51 -16.97 7.49
C ALA A 44 1.98 -17.18 7.59
N GLY A 45 1.43 -17.94 6.64
CA GLY A 45 0.02 -18.35 6.64
C GLY A 45 -0.97 -17.27 6.15
N ARG A 46 -0.49 -16.14 5.66
CA ARG A 46 -1.32 -15.09 5.08
C ARG A 46 -0.97 -14.86 3.61
N GLU A 47 -1.99 -14.60 2.82
CA GLU A 47 -1.84 -14.05 1.48
C GLU A 47 -2.50 -12.66 1.45
N ALA A 48 -1.78 -11.72 0.87
CA ALA A 48 -2.25 -10.39 0.56
C ALA A 48 -2.22 -10.23 -0.97
N ASN A 49 -3.39 -10.18 -1.57
CA ASN A 49 -3.55 -10.16 -3.02
C ASN A 49 -4.00 -8.77 -3.47
N THR A 50 -3.39 -8.21 -4.51
CA THR A 50 -3.89 -6.99 -5.15
C THR A 50 -4.93 -7.39 -6.18
N ILE A 51 -6.13 -6.87 -6.03
CA ILE A 51 -7.30 -7.21 -6.85
C ILE A 51 -7.87 -5.94 -7.47
N LEU A 52 -8.31 -6.05 -8.73
CA LEU A 52 -9.03 -5.02 -9.45
C LEU A 52 -10.48 -5.44 -9.67
N THR A 53 -11.40 -4.52 -9.49
CA THR A 53 -12.74 -4.59 -10.06
C THR A 53 -13.09 -3.27 -10.73
N VAL A 54 -13.96 -3.31 -11.73
CA VAL A 54 -14.39 -2.13 -12.49
C VAL A 54 -15.90 -1.94 -12.31
N THR A 55 -16.34 -0.71 -12.34
CA THR A 55 -17.79 -0.39 -12.34
C THR A 55 -18.05 0.89 -13.14
N GLU A 56 -19.15 0.90 -13.89
CA GLU A 56 -19.62 2.08 -14.63
C GLU A 56 -20.59 2.93 -13.79
N ASP A 57 -21.35 2.31 -12.91
CA ASP A 57 -22.42 2.96 -12.14
C ASP A 57 -22.05 3.25 -10.67
N GLY A 58 -20.86 2.83 -10.23
CA GLY A 58 -20.40 2.92 -8.85
C GLY A 58 -21.16 2.01 -7.88
N ARG A 59 -21.95 1.06 -8.37
CA ARG A 59 -22.81 0.17 -7.58
C ARG A 59 -22.63 -1.30 -7.89
N THR A 60 -22.42 -1.61 -9.18
CA THR A 60 -22.36 -2.99 -9.68
C THR A 60 -20.94 -3.28 -10.18
N PRO A 61 -20.14 -4.10 -9.45
CA PRO A 61 -18.81 -4.49 -9.92
C PRO A 61 -18.91 -5.47 -11.10
N GLU A 62 -18.05 -5.33 -12.11
CA GLU A 62 -18.00 -6.18 -13.33
C GLU A 62 -17.28 -7.52 -13.13
N GLY A 63 -16.93 -7.86 -11.92
CA GLY A 63 -16.13 -9.04 -11.58
C GLY A 63 -14.85 -8.64 -10.85
N LYS A 64 -14.00 -9.62 -10.59
CA LYS A 64 -12.73 -9.43 -9.89
C LYS A 64 -11.59 -10.01 -10.68
N GLU A 65 -10.51 -9.28 -10.80
CA GLU A 65 -9.29 -9.66 -11.50
C GLU A 65 -8.13 -9.68 -10.49
N LEU A 66 -7.47 -10.81 -10.36
CA LEU A 66 -6.24 -10.92 -9.56
C LEU A 66 -5.09 -10.28 -10.33
N LEU A 67 -4.46 -9.25 -9.76
CA LEU A 67 -3.34 -8.55 -10.38
C LEU A 67 -1.99 -9.02 -9.84
N MET A 68 -1.86 -9.14 -8.52
CA MET A 68 -0.60 -9.53 -7.86
C MET A 68 -0.88 -10.38 -6.62
N THR A 69 0.07 -11.24 -6.31
CA THR A 69 0.13 -12.08 -5.12
C THR A 69 1.40 -11.80 -4.32
N ASN A 70 1.60 -12.49 -3.21
CA ASN A 70 2.84 -12.37 -2.44
C ASN A 70 4.11 -12.74 -3.24
N GLU A 71 3.99 -13.52 -4.30
CA GLU A 71 5.12 -13.89 -5.17
C GLU A 71 5.59 -12.71 -6.04
N ASP A 72 4.68 -11.78 -6.36
CA ASP A 72 4.93 -10.65 -7.24
C ASP A 72 5.54 -9.44 -6.51
N TYR A 73 5.43 -9.38 -5.18
CA TYR A 73 5.93 -8.24 -4.40
C TYR A 73 7.44 -8.26 -4.16
N GLY A 74 8.06 -9.43 -4.34
CA GLY A 74 9.50 -9.66 -4.17
C GLY A 74 9.83 -10.47 -2.92
N SER A 75 10.90 -11.25 -3.02
CA SER A 75 11.35 -12.19 -1.98
C SER A 75 11.88 -11.51 -0.71
N ASP A 76 12.11 -10.21 -0.76
CA ASP A 76 12.52 -9.36 0.36
C ASP A 76 11.33 -8.88 1.21
N MET A 77 10.08 -9.17 0.80
CA MET A 77 8.87 -8.79 1.52
C MET A 77 8.33 -9.94 2.38
N SER A 78 7.64 -9.59 3.47
CA SER A 78 6.86 -10.55 4.25
C SER A 78 5.50 -10.82 3.60
N CYS A 79 4.62 -11.58 4.26
CA CYS A 79 3.25 -11.79 3.81
C CYS A 79 2.32 -10.58 4.03
N HIS A 80 2.86 -9.44 4.44
CA HIS A 80 2.12 -8.20 4.68
C HIS A 80 2.46 -7.14 3.63
N VAL A 81 1.70 -7.14 2.53
CA VAL A 81 1.66 -6.07 1.54
C VAL A 81 0.20 -5.73 1.29
N ARG A 82 -0.21 -4.46 1.39
CA ARG A 82 -1.62 -4.07 1.31
C ARG A 82 -1.86 -2.60 1.00
N ASP A 83 -3.15 -2.25 0.89
CA ASP A 83 -3.65 -0.90 0.80
C ASP A 83 -3.15 -0.18 -0.47
N PRO A 84 -3.45 -0.71 -1.68
CA PRO A 84 -3.00 -0.09 -2.92
C PRO A 84 -3.61 1.30 -3.10
N LYS A 85 -2.75 2.27 -3.46
CA LYS A 85 -3.16 3.59 -3.95
C LYS A 85 -2.61 3.77 -5.36
N VAL A 86 -3.51 3.99 -6.32
CA VAL A 86 -3.19 4.11 -7.75
C VAL A 86 -3.49 5.51 -8.24
N TRP A 87 -2.60 6.05 -9.06
CA TRP A 87 -2.80 7.30 -9.80
C TRP A 87 -2.16 7.21 -11.18
N LYS A 88 -2.45 8.19 -12.03
CA LYS A 88 -1.84 8.31 -13.37
C LYS A 88 -1.07 9.62 -13.46
N GLU A 89 0.15 9.55 -13.94
CA GLU A 89 1.03 10.70 -14.13
C GLU A 89 1.79 10.50 -15.47
N ASP A 90 1.73 11.49 -16.36
CA ASP A 90 2.38 11.46 -17.68
C ASP A 90 2.05 10.21 -18.52
N GLY A 91 0.82 9.72 -18.43
CA GLY A 91 0.34 8.55 -19.18
C GLY A 91 0.71 7.20 -18.57
N VAL A 92 1.51 7.16 -17.51
CA VAL A 92 1.91 5.96 -16.78
C VAL A 92 1.05 5.82 -15.52
N CYS A 93 0.59 4.61 -15.24
CA CYS A 93 -0.04 4.29 -13.97
C CYS A 93 1.02 3.96 -12.93
N TYR A 94 0.90 4.54 -11.75
CA TYR A 94 1.71 4.24 -10.59
C TYR A 94 0.84 3.69 -9.46
N MET A 95 1.41 2.82 -8.65
CA MET A 95 0.77 2.29 -7.44
C MET A 95 1.77 2.33 -6.28
N VAL A 96 1.31 2.73 -5.12
CA VAL A 96 2.02 2.48 -3.86
C VAL A 96 1.23 1.50 -3.00
N GLN A 97 1.94 0.64 -2.28
CA GLN A 97 1.36 -0.28 -1.29
C GLN A 97 2.18 -0.26 -0.02
N GLY A 98 1.51 -0.28 1.12
CA GLY A 98 2.14 -0.44 2.41
C GLY A 98 2.66 -1.86 2.60
N ALA A 99 3.83 -1.98 3.23
CA ALA A 99 4.47 -3.28 3.39
C ALA A 99 5.26 -3.40 4.70
N ARG A 100 5.49 -4.67 5.07
CA ARG A 100 6.46 -5.13 6.06
C ARG A 100 7.47 -5.99 5.34
N ASP A 101 8.75 -5.66 5.44
CA ASP A 101 9.80 -6.48 4.82
C ASP A 101 10.13 -7.73 5.65
N GLY A 102 10.97 -8.60 5.10
CA GLY A 102 11.41 -9.82 5.77
C GLY A 102 12.29 -9.60 7.02
N SER A 103 12.68 -8.37 7.29
CA SER A 103 13.43 -7.95 8.48
C SER A 103 12.57 -7.17 9.48
N ASP A 104 11.25 -7.27 9.37
CA ASP A 104 10.27 -6.59 10.23
C ASP A 104 10.39 -5.07 10.22
N ARG A 105 10.60 -4.48 9.04
CA ARG A 105 10.63 -3.04 8.85
C ARG A 105 9.51 -2.60 7.92
N GLY A 106 8.82 -1.54 8.32
CA GLY A 106 7.80 -0.90 7.49
C GLY A 106 8.42 -0.18 6.29
N CYS A 107 7.73 -0.28 5.15
CA CYS A 107 8.12 0.40 3.92
C CYS A 107 6.91 0.61 3.01
N VAL A 108 7.11 1.34 1.91
CA VAL A 108 6.13 1.48 0.84
C VAL A 108 6.72 0.96 -0.46
N LEU A 109 6.06 0.00 -1.08
CA LEU A 109 6.42 -0.49 -2.41
C LEU A 109 5.87 0.47 -3.47
N VAL A 110 6.65 0.70 -4.51
CA VAL A 110 6.27 1.53 -5.66
C VAL A 110 6.27 0.66 -6.91
N PHE A 111 5.17 0.71 -7.64
CA PHE A 111 5.00 0.00 -8.90
C PHE A 111 4.65 0.95 -10.02
N SER A 112 4.97 0.56 -11.25
CA SER A 112 4.52 1.21 -12.48
C SER A 112 3.80 0.23 -13.40
N SER A 113 2.91 0.75 -14.24
CA SER A 113 2.14 0.00 -15.23
C SER A 113 1.75 0.89 -16.40
N GLU A 114 1.75 0.35 -17.61
CA GLU A 114 1.24 1.03 -18.81
C GLU A 114 -0.28 0.88 -18.96
N ASN A 115 -0.88 -0.15 -18.36
CA ASN A 115 -2.28 -0.53 -18.58
C ASN A 115 -3.11 -0.65 -17.28
N GLY A 116 -2.51 -0.36 -16.12
CA GLY A 116 -3.18 -0.51 -14.81
C GLY A 116 -3.45 -1.95 -14.38
N ARG A 117 -2.94 -2.95 -15.11
CA ARG A 117 -3.14 -4.38 -14.82
C ARG A 117 -1.84 -5.15 -14.60
N SER A 118 -0.86 -4.95 -15.47
CA SER A 118 0.45 -5.59 -15.34
C SER A 118 1.40 -4.63 -14.64
N TRP A 119 1.84 -4.98 -13.44
CA TRP A 119 2.60 -4.11 -12.54
C TRP A 119 4.04 -4.57 -12.40
N THR A 120 4.97 -3.62 -12.43
CA THR A 120 6.39 -3.86 -12.16
C THR A 120 6.81 -3.04 -10.95
N ARG A 121 7.41 -3.70 -9.95
CA ARG A 121 8.00 -2.99 -8.82
C ARG A 121 9.23 -2.21 -9.27
N ILE A 122 9.22 -0.89 -9.08
CA ILE A 122 10.30 0.00 -9.50
C ILE A 122 11.11 0.55 -8.32
N ASN A 123 10.51 0.65 -7.13
CA ASN A 123 11.22 1.17 -5.95
C ASN A 123 10.60 0.65 -4.64
N VAL A 124 11.33 0.88 -3.53
CA VAL A 124 10.87 0.68 -2.15
C VAL A 124 11.23 1.91 -1.34
N LEU A 125 10.24 2.66 -0.89
CA LEU A 125 10.46 3.84 -0.07
C LEU A 125 10.62 3.44 1.39
N ARG A 126 11.69 3.91 2.02
CA ARG A 126 12.08 3.62 3.40
C ARG A 126 12.54 4.88 4.13
N LYS A 127 12.38 4.90 5.44
CA LYS A 127 12.98 5.89 6.33
C LYS A 127 13.60 5.15 7.51
N GLU A 128 14.90 4.98 7.49
CA GLU A 128 15.64 4.18 8.48
C GLU A 128 15.49 4.70 9.92
N SER A 129 15.28 6.02 10.09
CA SER A 129 15.06 6.63 11.41
C SER A 129 13.66 6.37 11.97
N LEU A 130 12.68 5.95 11.15
CA LEU A 130 11.32 5.67 11.60
C LEU A 130 11.15 4.16 11.86
N LYS A 131 11.38 3.75 13.09
CA LYS A 131 11.32 2.36 13.51
C LYS A 131 9.89 1.91 13.73
N ALA A 132 9.31 1.33 12.70
CA ALA A 132 7.99 0.72 12.67
C ALA A 132 8.07 -0.59 11.89
N TYR A 133 7.32 -1.61 12.30
CA TYR A 133 7.39 -2.91 11.63
C TYR A 133 6.50 -3.00 10.39
N MET A 134 5.57 -2.10 10.20
CA MET A 134 4.63 -2.06 9.07
C MET A 134 4.23 -0.62 8.79
N TRP A 135 4.08 -0.27 7.52
CA TRP A 135 3.42 0.96 7.08
C TRP A 135 2.14 0.60 6.33
N GLU A 136 1.01 1.18 6.73
CA GLU A 136 -0.31 0.93 6.14
C GLU A 136 -0.85 2.15 5.42
N CYS A 137 -1.84 1.94 4.57
CA CYS A 137 -2.64 2.97 3.91
C CYS A 137 -1.79 4.09 3.28
N PRO A 138 -0.76 3.78 2.47
CA PRO A 138 0.07 4.82 1.86
C PRO A 138 -0.75 5.61 0.84
N ASP A 139 -0.50 6.90 0.77
CA ASP A 139 -0.93 7.78 -0.32
C ASP A 139 0.24 8.68 -0.72
N LEU A 140 0.51 8.78 -2.02
CA LEU A 140 1.56 9.62 -2.58
C LEU A 140 0.93 10.64 -3.52
N PHE A 141 0.99 11.91 -3.15
CA PHE A 141 0.33 12.98 -3.88
C PHE A 141 1.14 14.28 -3.87
N SER A 142 0.79 15.20 -4.76
CA SER A 142 1.40 16.54 -4.81
C SER A 142 0.53 17.55 -4.07
N LEU A 143 1.16 18.36 -3.22
CA LEU A 143 0.56 19.50 -2.55
C LEU A 143 1.38 20.75 -2.88
N GLY A 144 0.88 21.58 -3.79
CA GLY A 144 1.65 22.67 -4.36
C GLY A 144 2.89 22.17 -5.10
N ARG A 145 4.08 22.52 -4.60
CA ARG A 145 5.36 22.08 -5.18
C ARG A 145 5.98 20.90 -4.47
N GLN A 146 5.37 20.43 -3.40
CA GLN A 146 5.88 19.33 -2.59
C GLN A 146 5.18 18.03 -2.97
N ARG A 147 5.91 16.93 -2.90
CA ARG A 147 5.34 15.58 -2.93
C ARG A 147 5.24 15.07 -1.50
N ILE A 148 4.07 14.59 -1.16
CA ILE A 148 3.76 14.12 0.21
C ILE A 148 3.52 12.63 0.15
N LEU A 149 4.20 11.89 1.01
CA LEU A 149 3.88 10.51 1.34
C LEU A 149 3.16 10.48 2.68
N SER A 150 1.87 10.15 2.66
CA SER A 150 1.08 9.90 3.86
C SER A 150 0.99 8.40 4.11
N PHE A 151 1.08 7.96 5.36
CA PHE A 151 0.97 6.55 5.74
C PHE A 151 0.71 6.37 7.24
N SER A 152 0.38 5.15 7.64
CA SER A 152 0.10 4.80 9.03
C SER A 152 1.14 3.78 9.53
N PRO A 153 2.21 4.23 10.22
CA PRO A 153 3.21 3.32 10.78
C PRO A 153 2.66 2.58 11.99
N GLN A 154 2.98 1.27 12.08
CA GLN A 154 2.63 0.40 13.20
C GLN A 154 3.87 0.03 14.01
N GLY A 155 3.73 0.06 15.34
CA GLY A 155 4.75 -0.41 16.26
C GLY A 155 5.90 0.57 16.47
N LEU A 156 5.65 1.87 16.37
CA LEU A 156 6.64 2.90 16.70
C LEU A 156 7.18 2.72 18.11
N GLU A 157 8.44 3.05 18.33
CA GLU A 157 9.02 3.15 19.67
C GLU A 157 8.50 4.42 20.35
N ALA A 158 7.97 4.29 21.57
CA ALA A 158 7.49 5.43 22.35
C ALA A 158 8.67 6.32 22.74
N GLU A 159 8.52 7.62 22.54
CA GLU A 159 9.44 8.66 22.99
C GLU A 159 8.82 9.39 24.18
N THR A 160 9.61 10.24 24.86
CA THR A 160 9.14 10.96 26.06
C THR A 160 7.87 11.77 25.83
N TYR A 161 7.72 12.39 24.65
CA TYR A 161 6.59 13.25 24.31
C TYR A 161 5.94 12.92 22.96
N ARG A 162 6.36 11.83 22.29
CA ARG A 162 5.83 11.38 21.01
C ARG A 162 5.56 9.87 21.02
N PHE A 163 4.67 9.42 20.17
CA PHE A 163 4.40 8.00 19.93
C PHE A 163 3.99 7.21 21.17
N GLN A 164 3.31 7.87 22.13
CA GLN A 164 2.71 7.17 23.27
C GLN A 164 1.67 6.15 22.81
N ASN A 165 0.92 6.46 21.76
CA ASN A 165 0.25 5.48 20.94
C ASN A 165 1.25 5.01 19.85
N ARG A 166 1.55 3.73 19.84
CA ARG A 166 2.51 3.11 18.89
C ARG A 166 1.95 2.95 17.47
N TYR A 167 0.68 3.27 17.27
CA TYR A 167 -0.02 3.26 15.98
C TYR A 167 -0.40 4.68 15.66
N GLN A 168 0.21 5.23 14.65
CA GLN A 168 0.02 6.62 14.23
C GLN A 168 -0.46 6.69 12.80
N SER A 169 -0.94 7.85 12.40
CA SER A 169 -1.10 8.26 11.01
C SER A 169 -0.40 9.58 10.80
N GLY A 170 0.27 9.75 9.68
CA GLY A 170 1.02 10.96 9.44
C GLY A 170 1.59 11.02 8.03
N TRP A 171 2.60 11.86 7.85
CA TRP A 171 3.15 12.16 6.54
C TRP A 171 4.62 12.56 6.62
N CYS A 172 5.29 12.40 5.47
CA CYS A 172 6.63 12.94 5.19
C CYS A 172 6.60 13.73 3.89
N VAL A 173 7.43 14.76 3.80
CA VAL A 173 7.76 15.33 2.48
C VAL A 173 8.72 14.38 1.78
N LEU A 174 8.44 14.06 0.52
CA LEU A 174 9.32 13.31 -0.35
C LEU A 174 10.02 14.28 -1.29
N ASN A 175 11.33 14.45 -1.11
CA ASN A 175 12.20 15.19 -2.03
C ASN A 175 12.84 14.23 -3.04
N GLY A 176 13.04 14.70 -4.27
CA GLY A 176 13.61 13.90 -5.35
C GLY A 176 12.58 13.08 -6.11
N ASP A 177 13.03 11.98 -6.69
CA ASP A 177 12.19 11.13 -7.54
C ASP A 177 11.85 9.80 -6.85
N PHE A 178 10.58 9.56 -6.56
CA PHE A 178 10.09 8.33 -5.94
C PHE A 178 10.31 7.07 -6.81
N ARG A 179 10.61 7.25 -8.09
CA ARG A 179 10.84 6.17 -9.05
C ARG A 179 12.27 5.62 -8.99
N GLU A 180 13.20 6.38 -8.42
CA GLU A 180 14.62 6.04 -8.38
C GLU A 180 15.03 5.56 -6.99
N THR A 181 15.72 4.42 -6.90
CA THR A 181 16.09 3.78 -5.63
C THR A 181 16.92 4.69 -4.71
N ASP A 182 17.86 5.44 -5.26
CA ASP A 182 18.71 6.39 -4.51
C ASP A 182 18.35 7.85 -4.83
N GLY A 183 17.23 8.07 -5.53
CA GLY A 183 16.82 9.37 -6.04
C GLY A 183 15.90 10.17 -5.13
N TYR A 184 15.56 9.66 -3.94
CA TYR A 184 14.60 10.29 -3.03
C TYR A 184 15.14 10.42 -1.60
N VAL A 185 14.54 11.37 -0.87
CA VAL A 185 14.72 11.53 0.58
C VAL A 185 13.35 11.76 1.21
N LEU A 186 13.01 10.98 2.25
CA LEU A 186 11.86 11.26 3.10
C LEU A 186 12.32 12.16 4.27
N GLU A 187 11.73 13.35 4.36
CA GLU A 187 11.91 14.25 5.52
C GLU A 187 11.33 13.62 6.79
N ASP A 188 11.35 14.36 7.90
CA ASP A 188 10.84 13.84 9.16
C ASP A 188 9.35 13.49 9.08
N PHE A 189 8.97 12.46 9.83
CA PHE A 189 7.59 12.05 9.95
C PHE A 189 6.84 13.02 10.87
N HIS A 190 5.71 13.50 10.38
CA HIS A 190 4.80 14.37 11.11
C HIS A 190 3.48 13.62 11.33
N GLU A 191 3.05 13.50 12.58
CA GLU A 191 1.76 12.94 12.92
C GLU A 191 0.64 13.89 12.45
N TRP A 192 -0.46 13.32 11.99
CA TRP A 192 -1.70 14.09 11.85
C TRP A 192 -2.17 14.49 13.25
N ASP A 193 -2.44 15.79 13.41
CA ASP A 193 -3.14 16.26 14.59
C ASP A 193 -4.60 15.84 14.49
N MET A 194 -4.97 14.85 15.29
CA MET A 194 -6.32 14.31 15.31
C MET A 194 -7.21 14.95 16.40
N GLY A 195 -6.74 16.04 17.04
CA GLY A 195 -7.46 16.82 18.04
C GLY A 195 -7.22 16.39 19.46
#